data_4185d2fed46f869ed68c0fa37ff3b90a
#
_entry.id   4185d2fed46f869ed68c0fa37ff3b90a
#
_cell.length_a   1.000
_cell.length_b   1.000
_cell.length_c   1.000
_cell.angle_alpha   90.00
_cell.angle_beta   90.00
_cell.angle_gamma   90.00
#
_symmetry.space_group_name_H-M   'P 1'
#
loop_
_entity.id
_entity.type
_entity.pdbx_description
1 polymer ?
#
loop_
_entity_poly.entity_id
_entity_poly.type
_entity_poly.pdbx_seq_one_letter_code
_entity_poly.pdbx_strand_id
1 'polypeptide(L)'
;IVTLAEGNPIEIRSDISCDFKITPKELESSITNKTKLVIINSPNNPSGSVYTKQEYIELAKILEKYPEVFILSDEIYEHINYGVPHYSFAKIPSMYKRTITVNGLAKAFAMTGWRIGYIGAPAWIAKACTKMQGQITSGTNCIAQRATIAALEAPVSKIQYMVEEFKERRELIISLLNEVEGIKLNKPMGAFYIFPDISYFFGKTLKNKKINNASDFAIFLLEESHVATVTGDAFGSP
;
A
#
# COMPACT_ATOMS: atom_id res chain seq x y z
N ILE A 1 3.57 10.08 -10.11
CA ILE A 1 2.24 10.47 -10.66
C ILE A 1 1.89 11.89 -10.20
N VAL A 2 1.95 12.20 -8.88
CA VAL A 2 1.62 13.54 -8.37
C VAL A 2 2.45 14.62 -9.07
N THR A 3 3.75 14.42 -9.17
CA THR A 3 4.68 15.34 -9.86
C THR A 3 4.36 15.50 -11.36
N LEU A 4 3.95 14.40 -12.02
CA LEU A 4 3.50 14.45 -13.43
C LEU A 4 2.21 15.28 -13.62
N ALA A 5 1.40 15.38 -12.58
CA ALA A 5 0.20 16.23 -12.54
C ALA A 5 0.51 17.63 -11.99
N GLU A 6 1.78 18.03 -11.97
CA GLU A 6 2.27 19.32 -11.44
C GLU A 6 1.93 19.55 -9.97
N GLY A 7 1.59 18.48 -9.23
CA GLY A 7 1.38 18.51 -7.79
C GLY A 7 2.69 18.42 -7.02
N ASN A 8 2.69 18.96 -5.81
CA ASN A 8 3.79 18.84 -4.87
C ASN A 8 3.46 17.73 -3.84
N PRO A 9 4.12 16.55 -3.89
CA PRO A 9 3.88 15.50 -2.92
C PRO A 9 4.49 15.88 -1.56
N ILE A 10 3.69 15.75 -0.51
CA ILE A 10 4.14 15.88 0.88
C ILE A 10 4.06 14.48 1.50
N GLU A 11 5.20 13.93 1.85
CA GLU A 11 5.29 12.62 2.47
C GLU A 11 5.13 12.75 3.98
N ILE A 12 4.15 12.04 4.54
CA ILE A 12 3.99 11.90 5.98
C ILE A 12 4.72 10.63 6.38
N ARG A 13 5.88 10.81 7.01
CA ARG A 13 6.72 9.69 7.42
C ARG A 13 6.15 9.01 8.64
N SER A 14 6.18 7.70 8.63
CA SER A 14 5.87 6.81 9.74
C SER A 14 6.96 5.74 9.84
N ASP A 15 7.13 5.19 11.01
CA ASP A 15 8.17 4.18 11.25
C ASP A 15 7.61 2.92 11.89
N ILE A 16 8.50 1.98 12.18
CA ILE A 16 8.14 0.69 12.76
C ILE A 16 7.51 0.80 14.15
N SER A 17 7.80 1.85 14.92
CA SER A 17 7.25 2.05 16.26
C SER A 17 5.75 2.31 16.27
N CYS A 18 5.23 2.87 15.16
CA CYS A 18 3.81 3.11 14.94
C CYS A 18 3.20 2.14 13.90
N ASP A 19 3.84 0.99 13.67
CA ASP A 19 3.42 0.01 12.66
C ASP A 19 3.29 0.63 11.24
N PHE A 20 4.15 1.59 10.92
CA PHE A 20 4.12 2.35 9.67
C PHE A 20 2.77 3.00 9.34
N LYS A 21 1.97 3.33 10.35
CA LYS A 21 0.68 4.03 10.22
C LYS A 21 0.81 5.47 10.68
N ILE A 22 0.23 6.39 9.93
CA ILE A 22 0.19 7.80 10.33
C ILE A 22 -0.88 8.02 11.41
N THR A 23 -0.59 8.93 12.32
CA THR A 23 -1.52 9.37 13.36
C THR A 23 -2.39 10.53 12.89
N PRO A 24 -3.54 10.79 13.54
CA PRO A 24 -4.34 11.99 13.29
C PRO A 24 -3.56 13.30 13.41
N LYS A 25 -2.63 13.38 14.38
CA LYS A 25 -1.79 14.57 14.60
C LYS A 25 -0.85 14.82 13.42
N GLU A 26 -0.19 13.78 12.90
CA GLU A 26 0.71 13.88 11.75
C GLU A 26 -0.07 14.27 10.49
N LEU A 27 -1.24 13.67 10.28
CA LEU A 27 -2.12 14.05 9.18
C LEU A 27 -2.50 15.53 9.28
N GLU A 28 -2.98 15.99 10.44
CA GLU A 28 -3.41 17.37 10.65
C GLU A 28 -2.28 18.39 10.42
N SER A 29 -1.08 18.08 10.93
CA SER A 29 0.09 18.95 10.76
C SER A 29 0.59 19.05 9.31
N SER A 30 0.22 18.08 8.47
CA SER A 30 0.65 18.02 7.06
C SER A 30 -0.35 18.65 6.10
N ILE A 31 -1.60 18.87 6.52
CA ILE A 31 -2.63 19.50 5.69
C ILE A 31 -2.48 21.02 5.71
N THR A 32 -2.55 21.62 4.54
CA THR A 32 -2.56 23.07 4.35
C THR A 32 -3.74 23.48 3.46
N ASN A 33 -3.95 24.78 3.28
CA ASN A 33 -4.94 25.32 2.35
C ASN A 33 -4.67 24.97 0.87
N LYS A 34 -3.47 24.47 0.57
CA LYS A 34 -3.10 23.99 -0.77
C LYS A 34 -3.34 22.49 -0.96
N THR A 35 -3.59 21.74 0.11
CA THR A 35 -3.82 20.29 0.03
C THR A 35 -5.10 20.00 -0.74
N LYS A 36 -5.01 19.14 -1.76
CA LYS A 36 -6.14 18.71 -2.60
C LYS A 36 -6.49 17.25 -2.41
N LEU A 37 -5.50 16.42 -2.10
CA LEU A 37 -5.67 14.97 -2.06
C LEU A 37 -4.80 14.38 -0.95
N VAL A 38 -5.37 13.48 -0.18
CA VAL A 38 -4.66 12.57 0.71
C VAL A 38 -4.70 11.18 0.09
N ILE A 39 -3.55 10.51 0.01
CA ILE A 39 -3.43 9.15 -0.53
C ILE A 39 -3.14 8.21 0.64
N ILE A 40 -3.97 7.19 0.82
CA ILE A 40 -3.83 6.16 1.83
C ILE A 40 -3.85 4.81 1.13
N ASN A 41 -2.92 3.91 1.48
CA ASN A 41 -2.88 2.54 0.99
C ASN A 41 -3.02 1.57 2.17
N SER A 42 -4.06 0.74 2.17
CA SER A 42 -4.27 -0.27 3.21
C SER A 42 -5.11 -1.46 2.67
N PRO A 43 -4.62 -2.69 2.84
CA PRO A 43 -3.32 -3.10 3.39
C PRO A 43 -2.15 -2.47 2.63
N ASN A 44 -1.09 -2.11 3.34
CA ASN A 44 -0.03 -1.25 2.83
C ASN A 44 1.06 -2.01 2.06
N ASN A 45 1.54 -1.42 1.01
CA ASN A 45 2.80 -1.73 0.35
C ASN A 45 3.80 -0.59 0.65
N PRO A 46 4.91 -0.80 1.38
CA PRO A 46 5.60 -2.09 1.61
C PRO A 46 5.41 -2.72 3.01
N SER A 47 4.78 -2.05 3.97
CA SER A 47 4.83 -2.46 5.39
C SER A 47 3.89 -3.64 5.76
N GLY A 48 2.89 -3.92 4.92
CA GLY A 48 1.84 -4.89 5.25
C GLY A 48 0.90 -4.46 6.38
N SER A 49 1.01 -3.21 6.83
CA SER A 49 0.17 -2.66 7.88
C SER A 49 -1.27 -2.47 7.40
N VAL A 50 -2.21 -2.63 8.30
CA VAL A 50 -3.66 -2.51 8.00
C VAL A 50 -4.29 -1.54 8.98
N TYR A 51 -4.96 -0.52 8.47
CA TYR A 51 -5.75 0.38 9.30
C TYR A 51 -7.03 -0.30 9.76
N THR A 52 -7.28 -0.23 11.05
CA THR A 52 -8.56 -0.64 11.64
C THR A 52 -9.66 0.38 11.35
N LYS A 53 -10.92 -0.03 11.50
CA LYS A 53 -12.06 0.88 11.41
C LYS A 53 -11.90 2.10 12.34
N GLN A 54 -11.42 1.88 13.56
CA GLN A 54 -11.29 2.95 14.56
C GLN A 54 -10.22 3.96 14.14
N GLU A 55 -9.06 3.51 13.70
CA GLU A 55 -7.99 4.39 13.19
C GLU A 55 -8.48 5.23 12.00
N TYR A 56 -9.23 4.63 11.08
CA TYR A 56 -9.84 5.37 9.96
C TYR A 56 -10.85 6.42 10.42
N ILE A 57 -11.66 6.13 11.44
CA ILE A 57 -12.60 7.10 12.01
C ILE A 57 -11.83 8.28 12.62
N GLU A 58 -10.69 8.03 13.25
CA GLU A 58 -9.87 9.09 13.84
C GLU A 58 -9.21 9.98 12.76
N LEU A 59 -8.71 9.40 11.69
CA LEU A 59 -8.22 10.16 10.53
C LEU A 59 -9.34 10.95 9.85
N ALA A 60 -10.53 10.35 9.72
CA ALA A 60 -11.69 11.01 9.13
C ALA A 60 -12.13 12.25 9.92
N LYS A 61 -12.07 12.23 11.26
CA LYS A 61 -12.37 13.40 12.11
C LYS A 61 -11.46 14.59 11.81
N ILE A 62 -10.19 14.33 11.48
CA ILE A 62 -9.28 15.39 11.04
C ILE A 62 -9.71 15.90 9.66
N LEU A 63 -9.96 15.00 8.72
CA LEU A 63 -10.35 15.35 7.35
C LEU A 63 -11.70 16.09 7.28
N GLU A 64 -12.60 15.90 8.24
CA GLU A 64 -13.85 16.65 8.35
C GLU A 64 -13.63 18.17 8.48
N LYS A 65 -12.51 18.59 9.05
CA LYS A 65 -12.12 20.00 9.16
C LYS A 65 -11.70 20.61 7.81
N TYR A 66 -11.44 19.76 6.80
CA TYR A 66 -10.92 20.13 5.49
C TYR A 66 -11.81 19.57 4.37
N PRO A 67 -13.03 20.13 4.19
CA PRO A 67 -14.05 19.55 3.29
C PRO A 67 -13.64 19.51 1.81
N GLU A 68 -12.70 20.35 1.39
CA GLU A 68 -12.20 20.42 0.01
C GLU A 68 -11.12 19.38 -0.32
N VAL A 69 -10.63 18.63 0.70
CA VAL A 69 -9.61 17.63 0.50
C VAL A 69 -10.25 16.30 0.12
N PHE A 70 -9.86 15.75 -1.02
CA PHE A 70 -10.27 14.42 -1.47
C PHE A 70 -9.36 13.33 -0.86
N ILE A 71 -9.87 12.11 -0.84
CA ILE A 71 -9.14 10.94 -0.36
C ILE A 71 -9.04 9.93 -1.50
N LEU A 72 -7.82 9.47 -1.81
CA LEU A 72 -7.58 8.30 -2.64
C LEU A 72 -7.23 7.15 -1.70
N SER A 73 -8.15 6.18 -1.60
CA SER A 73 -7.99 4.98 -0.81
C SER A 73 -7.61 3.83 -1.73
N ASP A 74 -6.32 3.45 -1.70
CA ASP A 74 -5.83 2.30 -2.46
C ASP A 74 -6.04 1.03 -1.62
N GLU A 75 -7.00 0.22 -2.05
CA GLU A 75 -7.47 -0.97 -1.36
C GLU A 75 -7.13 -2.25 -2.13
N ILE A 76 -6.13 -2.20 -3.02
CA ILE A 76 -5.76 -3.31 -3.93
C ILE A 76 -5.45 -4.63 -3.21
N TYR A 77 -5.09 -4.59 -1.93
CA TYR A 77 -4.79 -5.76 -1.11
C TYR A 77 -5.93 -6.16 -0.16
N GLU A 78 -7.15 -5.64 -0.32
CA GLU A 78 -8.28 -5.87 0.62
C GLU A 78 -8.52 -7.34 0.97
N HIS A 79 -8.35 -8.24 0.02
CA HIS A 79 -8.55 -9.68 0.19
C HIS A 79 -7.33 -10.43 0.71
N ILE A 80 -6.15 -9.82 0.71
CA ILE A 80 -4.92 -10.43 1.26
C ILE A 80 -4.73 -9.86 2.67
N ASN A 81 -5.42 -10.49 3.62
CA ASN A 81 -5.57 -10.00 4.97
C ASN A 81 -5.46 -11.16 5.96
N TYR A 82 -4.76 -10.95 7.07
CA TYR A 82 -4.37 -12.00 8.01
C TYR A 82 -5.03 -11.85 9.39
N GLY A 83 -6.25 -11.35 9.42
CA GLY A 83 -7.07 -11.33 10.63
C GLY A 83 -7.54 -9.96 11.10
N VAL A 84 -7.09 -8.86 10.48
CA VAL A 84 -7.71 -7.54 10.66
C VAL A 84 -8.77 -7.36 9.57
N PRO A 85 -10.07 -7.29 9.90
CA PRO A 85 -11.09 -7.11 8.89
C PRO A 85 -10.85 -5.84 8.08
N HIS A 86 -10.81 -5.96 6.75
CA HIS A 86 -10.69 -4.81 5.88
C HIS A 86 -11.88 -3.88 6.04
N TYR A 87 -11.61 -2.59 6.17
CA TYR A 87 -12.62 -1.55 6.25
C TYR A 87 -12.32 -0.48 5.20
N SER A 88 -13.19 -0.34 4.20
CA SER A 88 -13.02 0.70 3.19
C SER A 88 -13.23 2.09 3.79
N PHE A 89 -12.35 3.03 3.46
CA PHE A 89 -12.46 4.41 3.92
C PHE A 89 -13.76 5.08 3.45
N ALA A 90 -14.25 4.69 2.27
CA ALA A 90 -15.52 5.16 1.73
C ALA A 90 -16.77 4.73 2.54
N LYS A 91 -16.65 3.75 3.45
CA LYS A 91 -17.75 3.37 4.36
C LYS A 91 -18.02 4.40 5.46
N ILE A 92 -17.13 5.37 5.67
CA ILE A 92 -17.35 6.46 6.61
C ILE A 92 -18.29 7.47 5.94
N PRO A 93 -19.49 7.73 6.48
CA PRO A 93 -20.50 8.52 5.79
C PRO A 93 -20.05 9.93 5.38
N SER A 94 -19.28 10.62 6.24
CA SER A 94 -18.72 11.95 5.97
C SER A 94 -17.65 11.96 4.88
N MET A 95 -17.06 10.80 4.58
CA MET A 95 -15.97 10.64 3.58
C MET A 95 -16.48 10.14 2.23
N TYR A 96 -17.64 9.47 2.17
CA TYR A 96 -18.15 8.78 0.98
C TYR A 96 -18.12 9.64 -0.29
N LYS A 97 -18.61 10.90 -0.19
CA LYS A 97 -18.74 11.80 -1.36
C LYS A 97 -17.42 12.38 -1.87
N ARG A 98 -16.31 12.14 -1.20
CA ARG A 98 -14.97 12.65 -1.55
C ARG A 98 -13.87 11.60 -1.46
N THR A 99 -14.24 10.33 -1.36
CA THR A 99 -13.30 9.20 -1.44
C THR A 99 -13.30 8.63 -2.85
N ILE A 100 -12.11 8.39 -3.35
CA ILE A 100 -11.80 7.64 -4.57
C ILE A 100 -11.20 6.33 -4.11
N THR A 101 -11.98 5.25 -4.15
CA THR A 101 -11.49 3.91 -3.84
C THR A 101 -10.84 3.34 -5.09
N VAL A 102 -9.59 2.95 -4.99
CA VAL A 102 -8.84 2.27 -6.06
C VAL A 102 -8.72 0.79 -5.72
N ASN A 103 -9.04 -0.06 -6.67
CA ASN A 103 -8.92 -1.50 -6.50
C ASN A 103 -8.65 -2.19 -7.85
N GLY A 104 -8.49 -3.49 -7.85
CA GLY A 104 -8.23 -4.26 -9.06
C GLY A 104 -8.04 -5.74 -8.79
N LEU A 105 -7.81 -6.50 -9.85
CA LEU A 105 -7.73 -7.95 -9.79
C LEU A 105 -6.29 -8.48 -9.77
N ALA A 106 -5.32 -7.58 -9.93
CA ALA A 106 -3.92 -7.95 -10.08
C ALA A 106 -3.38 -8.75 -8.89
N LYS A 107 -3.85 -8.47 -7.67
CA LYS A 107 -3.31 -9.04 -6.43
C LYS A 107 -4.17 -10.21 -5.93
N ALA A 108 -5.39 -9.93 -5.49
CA ALA A 108 -6.28 -10.93 -4.92
C ALA A 108 -6.60 -12.10 -5.88
N PHE A 109 -6.67 -11.83 -7.17
CA PHE A 109 -7.00 -12.82 -8.18
C PHE A 109 -5.78 -13.26 -9.02
N ALA A 110 -4.55 -12.88 -8.61
CA ALA A 110 -3.30 -13.21 -9.32
C ALA A 110 -3.32 -12.82 -10.82
N MET A 111 -4.00 -11.71 -11.16
CA MET A 111 -4.22 -11.25 -12.54
C MET A 111 -3.31 -10.07 -12.90
N THR A 112 -2.05 -10.09 -12.49
CA THR A 112 -1.10 -8.99 -12.75
C THR A 112 -0.90 -8.71 -14.24
N GLY A 113 -0.80 -9.76 -15.06
CA GLY A 113 -0.61 -9.67 -16.51
C GLY A 113 -1.85 -9.20 -17.28
N TRP A 114 -3.03 -9.25 -16.69
CA TRP A 114 -4.29 -8.81 -17.33
C TRP A 114 -4.45 -7.29 -17.37
N ARG A 115 -3.65 -6.56 -16.63
CA ARG A 115 -3.60 -5.09 -16.63
C ARG A 115 -4.95 -4.43 -16.41
N ILE A 116 -5.67 -4.80 -15.36
CA ILE A 116 -7.00 -4.26 -15.05
C ILE A 116 -7.10 -3.80 -13.60
N GLY A 117 -7.68 -2.63 -13.42
CA GLY A 117 -8.07 -2.04 -12.16
C GLY A 117 -9.31 -1.18 -12.36
N TYR A 118 -9.90 -0.73 -11.29
CA TYR A 118 -11.08 0.10 -11.31
C TYR A 118 -11.10 1.08 -10.13
N ILE A 119 -11.92 2.11 -10.27
CA ILE A 119 -12.17 3.07 -9.20
C ILE A 119 -13.66 3.14 -8.86
N GLY A 120 -13.96 3.30 -7.57
CA GLY A 120 -15.24 3.79 -7.08
C GLY A 120 -15.07 5.26 -6.66
N ALA A 121 -15.75 6.19 -7.31
CA ALA A 121 -15.56 7.61 -7.09
C ALA A 121 -16.82 8.42 -7.35
N PRO A 122 -16.90 9.69 -6.89
CA PRO A 122 -17.95 10.62 -7.33
C PRO A 122 -18.05 10.67 -8.85
N ALA A 123 -19.27 10.72 -9.37
CA ALA A 123 -19.55 10.56 -10.81
C ALA A 123 -18.75 11.52 -11.71
N TRP A 124 -18.50 12.74 -11.26
CA TRP A 124 -17.74 13.73 -12.03
C TRP A 124 -16.24 13.35 -12.13
N ILE A 125 -15.66 12.77 -11.06
CA ILE A 125 -14.28 12.25 -11.06
C ILE A 125 -14.19 11.03 -11.99
N ALA A 126 -15.13 10.07 -11.84
CA ALA A 126 -15.15 8.89 -12.69
C ALA A 126 -15.26 9.25 -14.18
N LYS A 127 -16.11 10.24 -14.53
CA LYS A 127 -16.22 10.76 -15.91
C LYS A 127 -14.93 11.41 -16.39
N ALA A 128 -14.26 12.19 -15.54
CA ALA A 128 -12.97 12.79 -15.87
C ALA A 128 -11.89 11.72 -16.11
N CYS A 129 -11.81 10.71 -15.25
CA CYS A 129 -10.89 9.58 -15.43
C CYS A 129 -11.18 8.82 -16.74
N THR A 130 -12.45 8.55 -17.07
CA THR A 130 -12.85 7.91 -18.32
C THR A 130 -12.40 8.73 -19.53
N LYS A 131 -12.59 10.05 -19.47
CA LYS A 131 -12.13 10.95 -20.56
C LYS A 131 -10.62 10.90 -20.72
N MET A 132 -9.86 11.01 -19.64
CA MET A 132 -8.40 10.92 -19.64
C MET A 132 -7.92 9.56 -20.18
N GLN A 133 -8.48 8.47 -19.67
CA GLN A 133 -8.18 7.11 -20.12
C GLN A 133 -8.38 6.96 -21.62
N GLY A 134 -9.51 7.47 -22.15
CA GLY A 134 -9.84 7.41 -23.57
C GLY A 134 -8.83 8.14 -24.46
N GLN A 135 -8.17 9.19 -23.95
CA GLN A 135 -7.15 9.93 -24.69
C GLN A 135 -5.75 9.31 -24.59
N ILE A 136 -5.45 8.64 -23.49
CA ILE A 136 -4.09 8.11 -23.21
C ILE A 136 -3.93 6.67 -23.70
N THR A 137 -4.88 5.79 -23.40
CA THR A 137 -4.79 4.35 -23.68
C THR A 137 -6.02 3.78 -24.40
N SER A 138 -6.92 4.63 -24.87
CA SER A 138 -8.21 4.33 -25.50
C SER A 138 -9.20 3.63 -24.59
N GLY A 139 -8.85 2.49 -24.03
CA GLY A 139 -9.72 1.75 -23.10
C GLY A 139 -9.09 0.46 -22.60
N THR A 140 -9.72 -0.12 -21.60
CA THR A 140 -9.30 -1.40 -21.04
C THR A 140 -9.63 -2.55 -22.00
N ASN A 141 -8.74 -3.52 -22.13
CA ASN A 141 -8.94 -4.71 -22.95
C ASN A 141 -10.26 -5.41 -22.62
N CYS A 142 -11.09 -5.69 -23.63
CA CYS A 142 -12.44 -6.25 -23.44
C CYS A 142 -12.43 -7.68 -22.89
N ILE A 143 -11.40 -8.49 -23.21
CA ILE A 143 -11.24 -9.84 -22.65
C ILE A 143 -10.97 -9.74 -21.16
N ALA A 144 -10.09 -8.81 -20.76
CA ALA A 144 -9.82 -8.56 -19.35
C ALA A 144 -11.06 -8.06 -18.59
N GLN A 145 -11.90 -7.22 -19.21
CA GLN A 145 -13.18 -6.78 -18.62
C GLN A 145 -14.13 -7.97 -18.41
N ARG A 146 -14.25 -8.91 -19.35
CA ARG A 146 -15.08 -10.13 -19.18
C ARG A 146 -14.54 -11.04 -18.08
N ALA A 147 -13.20 -11.20 -18.01
CA ALA A 147 -12.57 -11.95 -16.93
C ALA A 147 -12.80 -11.30 -15.57
N THR A 148 -12.84 -9.95 -15.51
CA THR A 148 -13.16 -9.19 -14.30
C THR A 148 -14.53 -9.53 -13.75
N ILE A 149 -15.54 -9.61 -14.62
CA ILE A 149 -16.91 -9.97 -14.20
C ILE A 149 -16.90 -11.34 -13.51
N ALA A 150 -16.30 -12.34 -14.17
CA ALA A 150 -16.22 -13.69 -13.62
C ALA A 150 -15.45 -13.75 -12.28
N ALA A 151 -14.38 -12.95 -12.15
CA ALA A 151 -13.61 -12.89 -10.92
C ALA A 151 -14.40 -12.24 -9.76
N LEU A 152 -15.10 -11.14 -10.02
CA LEU A 152 -15.89 -10.42 -9.01
C LEU A 152 -17.18 -11.16 -8.61
N GLU A 153 -17.75 -11.96 -9.50
CA GLU A 153 -18.90 -12.82 -9.22
C GLU A 153 -18.51 -14.12 -8.50
N ALA A 154 -17.23 -14.49 -8.56
CA ALA A 154 -16.75 -15.68 -7.88
C ALA A 154 -16.76 -15.49 -6.35
N PRO A 155 -17.12 -16.51 -5.57
CA PRO A 155 -17.05 -16.43 -4.13
C PRO A 155 -15.60 -16.25 -3.65
N VAL A 156 -15.39 -15.40 -2.63
CA VAL A 156 -14.07 -15.08 -2.06
C VAL A 156 -13.32 -16.35 -1.61
N SER A 157 -14.04 -17.42 -1.26
CA SER A 157 -13.44 -18.72 -0.93
C SER A 157 -12.55 -19.30 -2.04
N LYS A 158 -12.74 -18.88 -3.29
CA LYS A 158 -11.88 -19.33 -4.41
C LYS A 158 -10.44 -18.83 -4.33
N ILE A 159 -10.19 -17.75 -3.60
CA ILE A 159 -8.86 -17.18 -3.43
C ILE A 159 -8.29 -17.45 -2.02
N GLN A 160 -9.07 -18.05 -1.13
CA GLN A 160 -8.70 -18.26 0.27
C GLN A 160 -7.42 -19.08 0.42
N TYR A 161 -7.23 -20.12 -0.40
CA TYR A 161 -6.03 -20.95 -0.37
C TYR A 161 -4.75 -20.12 -0.57
N MET A 162 -4.80 -19.11 -1.42
CA MET A 162 -3.65 -18.23 -1.67
C MET A 162 -3.37 -17.31 -0.46
N VAL A 163 -4.41 -16.86 0.22
CA VAL A 163 -4.28 -16.06 1.45
C VAL A 163 -3.65 -16.90 2.56
N GLU A 164 -4.04 -18.16 2.68
CA GLU A 164 -3.48 -19.11 3.65
C GLU A 164 -1.99 -19.37 3.36
N GLU A 165 -1.63 -19.63 2.10
CA GLU A 165 -0.23 -19.77 1.67
C GLU A 165 0.60 -18.53 1.99
N PHE A 166 0.09 -17.32 1.72
CA PHE A 166 0.80 -16.10 2.08
C PHE A 166 0.94 -15.93 3.60
N LYS A 167 -0.05 -16.36 4.37
CA LYS A 167 0.01 -16.35 5.83
C LYS A 167 1.10 -17.28 6.35
N GLU A 168 1.19 -18.50 5.85
CA GLU A 168 2.25 -19.45 6.21
C GLU A 168 3.64 -18.92 5.88
N ARG A 169 3.81 -18.40 4.67
CA ARG A 169 5.07 -17.76 4.24
C ARG A 169 5.44 -16.56 5.10
N ARG A 170 4.45 -15.75 5.50
CA ARG A 170 4.65 -14.63 6.42
C ARG A 170 5.18 -15.12 7.77
N GLU A 171 4.54 -16.13 8.39
CA GLU A 171 5.00 -16.65 9.68
C GLU A 171 6.42 -17.25 9.57
N LEU A 172 6.70 -17.95 8.47
CA LEU A 172 8.03 -18.50 8.22
C LEU A 172 9.10 -17.40 8.13
N ILE A 173 8.88 -16.39 7.28
CA ILE A 173 9.88 -15.32 7.08
C ILE A 173 10.08 -14.50 8.33
N ILE A 174 9.02 -14.22 9.11
CA ILE A 174 9.12 -13.52 10.39
C ILE A 174 9.96 -14.35 11.37
N SER A 175 9.71 -15.65 11.47
CA SER A 175 10.49 -16.53 12.33
C SER A 175 11.98 -16.49 12.00
N LEU A 176 12.31 -16.66 10.71
CA LEU A 176 13.70 -16.67 10.25
C LEU A 176 14.41 -15.32 10.45
N LEU A 177 13.72 -14.20 10.15
CA LEU A 177 14.32 -12.87 10.31
C LEU A 177 14.51 -12.48 11.77
N ASN A 178 13.65 -12.97 12.69
CA ASN A 178 13.82 -12.75 14.12
C ASN A 178 15.03 -13.47 14.72
N GLU A 179 15.59 -14.48 14.03
CA GLU A 179 16.84 -15.13 14.42
C GLU A 179 18.08 -14.30 14.03
N VAL A 180 17.91 -13.29 13.17
CA VAL A 180 19.00 -12.43 12.72
C VAL A 180 19.16 -11.25 13.64
N GLU A 181 20.30 -11.19 14.36
CA GLU A 181 20.62 -10.07 15.25
C GLU A 181 20.58 -8.73 14.52
N GLY A 182 19.84 -7.78 15.08
CA GLY A 182 19.78 -6.40 14.61
C GLY A 182 18.70 -6.11 13.58
N ILE A 183 17.97 -7.11 13.08
CA ILE A 183 16.77 -6.89 12.29
C ILE A 183 15.58 -6.60 13.22
N LYS A 184 14.80 -5.57 12.89
CA LYS A 184 13.53 -5.30 13.55
C LYS A 184 12.40 -5.42 12.52
N LEU A 185 11.27 -5.98 12.96
CA LEU A 185 10.11 -6.23 12.13
C LEU A 185 8.85 -5.72 12.81
N ASN A 186 7.94 -5.12 12.01
CA ASN A 186 6.53 -5.15 12.36
C ASN A 186 5.93 -6.50 11.94
N LYS A 187 4.75 -6.84 12.45
CA LYS A 187 4.00 -7.99 11.97
C LYS A 187 3.01 -7.55 10.89
N PRO A 188 3.26 -7.82 9.61
CA PRO A 188 2.32 -7.47 8.54
C PRO A 188 0.96 -8.14 8.77
N MET A 189 -0.12 -7.36 8.74
CA MET A 189 -1.48 -7.88 8.89
C MET A 189 -2.22 -7.99 7.57
N GLY A 190 -1.58 -7.61 6.46
CA GLY A 190 -2.10 -7.75 5.10
C GLY A 190 -1.01 -7.64 4.03
N ALA A 191 -1.41 -7.70 2.77
CA ALA A 191 -0.53 -7.77 1.61
C ALA A 191 0.42 -8.99 1.68
N PHE A 192 1.54 -9.01 0.96
CA PHE A 192 2.50 -10.11 0.95
C PHE A 192 3.96 -9.61 1.02
N TYR A 193 4.16 -8.54 1.77
CA TYR A 193 5.46 -7.91 1.96
C TYR A 193 5.96 -8.10 3.37
N ILE A 194 7.28 -8.03 3.51
CA ILE A 194 7.99 -7.82 4.77
C ILE A 194 8.89 -6.60 4.60
N PHE A 195 8.90 -5.70 5.57
CA PHE A 195 9.63 -4.46 5.52
C PHE A 195 10.50 -4.29 6.78
N PRO A 196 11.68 -4.92 6.82
CA PRO A 196 12.55 -4.91 7.98
C PRO A 196 13.32 -3.59 8.13
N ASP A 197 13.48 -3.13 9.36
CA ASP A 197 14.49 -2.14 9.72
C ASP A 197 15.85 -2.83 9.83
N ILE A 198 16.77 -2.42 8.97
CA ILE A 198 18.12 -2.94 8.85
C ILE A 198 19.21 -1.94 9.27
N SER A 199 18.81 -0.84 9.91
CA SER A 199 19.70 0.25 10.32
C SER A 199 20.88 -0.22 11.20
N TYR A 200 20.71 -1.34 11.91
CA TYR A 200 21.76 -1.99 12.69
C TYR A 200 23.02 -2.31 11.89
N PHE A 201 22.88 -2.57 10.59
CA PHE A 201 24.01 -2.93 9.73
C PHE A 201 24.76 -1.72 9.18
N PHE A 202 24.21 -0.51 9.30
CA PHE A 202 24.85 0.69 8.78
C PHE A 202 26.14 1.01 9.52
N GLY A 203 27.21 1.31 8.76
CA GLY A 203 28.55 1.49 9.25
C GLY A 203 29.37 0.21 9.44
N LYS A 204 28.75 -0.97 9.39
CA LYS A 204 29.44 -2.26 9.53
C LYS A 204 30.06 -2.72 8.21
N THR A 205 31.04 -3.61 8.33
CA THR A 205 31.67 -4.27 7.19
C THR A 205 31.28 -5.74 7.19
N LEU A 206 30.62 -6.19 6.11
CA LEU A 206 30.20 -7.56 5.88
C LEU A 206 31.00 -8.14 4.72
N LYS A 207 31.74 -9.23 4.93
CA LYS A 207 32.61 -9.85 3.91
C LYS A 207 33.42 -8.83 3.09
N ASN A 208 34.10 -7.90 3.77
CA ASN A 208 34.91 -6.82 3.19
C ASN A 208 34.11 -5.72 2.41
N LYS A 209 32.80 -5.73 2.45
CA LYS A 209 31.93 -4.67 1.89
C LYS A 209 31.35 -3.82 3.02
N LYS A 210 31.60 -2.52 2.97
CA LYS A 210 31.05 -1.58 3.95
C LYS A 210 29.60 -1.26 3.60
N ILE A 211 28.71 -1.39 4.57
CA ILE A 211 27.27 -1.10 4.43
C ILE A 211 27.01 0.28 5.01
N ASN A 212 26.79 1.28 4.17
CA ASN A 212 26.52 2.64 4.63
C ASN A 212 25.03 2.98 4.66
N ASN A 213 24.21 2.29 3.87
CA ASN A 213 22.79 2.56 3.68
C ASN A 213 22.06 1.30 3.20
N ALA A 214 20.74 1.41 3.01
CA ALA A 214 19.89 0.32 2.55
C ALA A 214 20.26 -0.19 1.15
N SER A 215 20.73 0.68 0.25
CA SER A 215 21.14 0.30 -1.10
C SER A 215 22.39 -0.58 -1.07
N ASP A 216 23.40 -0.25 -0.25
CA ASP A 216 24.59 -1.08 -0.08
C ASP A 216 24.21 -2.47 0.44
N PHE A 217 23.26 -2.54 1.40
CA PHE A 217 22.79 -3.80 1.94
C PHE A 217 22.03 -4.63 0.91
N ALA A 218 21.16 -4.01 0.11
CA ALA A 218 20.42 -4.69 -0.95
C ALA A 218 21.35 -5.27 -2.02
N ILE A 219 22.39 -4.50 -2.42
CA ILE A 219 23.41 -4.97 -3.37
C ILE A 219 24.22 -6.13 -2.75
N PHE A 220 24.60 -6.01 -1.47
CA PHE A 220 25.28 -7.07 -0.74
C PHE A 220 24.47 -8.38 -0.74
N LEU A 221 23.17 -8.32 -0.43
CA LEU A 221 22.29 -9.49 -0.46
C LEU A 221 22.17 -10.09 -1.86
N LEU A 222 22.07 -9.25 -2.88
CA LEU A 222 21.95 -9.69 -4.26
C LEU A 222 23.22 -10.45 -4.71
N GLU A 223 24.40 -9.89 -4.44
CA GLU A 223 25.67 -10.45 -4.91
C GLU A 223 26.12 -11.68 -4.09
N GLU A 224 25.92 -11.65 -2.76
CA GLU A 224 26.45 -12.70 -1.86
C GLU A 224 25.45 -13.82 -1.59
N SER A 225 24.14 -13.55 -1.74
CA SER A 225 23.09 -14.49 -1.37
C SER A 225 22.06 -14.71 -2.47
N HIS A 226 22.16 -13.99 -3.59
CA HIS A 226 21.21 -14.01 -4.72
C HIS A 226 19.76 -13.66 -4.31
N VAL A 227 19.64 -12.78 -3.31
CA VAL A 227 18.36 -12.27 -2.81
C VAL A 227 18.17 -10.84 -3.29
N ALA A 228 17.17 -10.64 -4.15
CA ALA A 228 16.77 -9.31 -4.62
C ALA A 228 15.78 -8.68 -3.66
N THR A 229 16.06 -7.45 -3.24
CA THR A 229 15.19 -6.64 -2.37
C THR A 229 15.01 -5.25 -2.96
N VAL A 230 13.99 -4.53 -2.50
CA VAL A 230 13.76 -3.12 -2.82
C VAL A 230 14.04 -2.30 -1.57
N THR A 231 14.84 -1.24 -1.73
CA THR A 231 15.24 -0.39 -0.61
C THR A 231 14.11 0.51 -0.14
N GLY A 232 14.15 0.90 1.14
CA GLY A 232 13.17 1.81 1.74
C GLY A 232 13.12 3.18 1.07
N ASP A 233 14.23 3.64 0.46
CA ASP A 233 14.29 4.90 -0.28
C ASP A 233 13.22 4.99 -1.37
N ALA A 234 12.89 3.87 -2.03
CA ALA A 234 11.83 3.81 -3.04
C ALA A 234 10.43 4.11 -2.47
N PHE A 235 10.29 4.08 -1.15
CA PHE A 235 9.04 4.31 -0.42
C PHE A 235 9.12 5.52 0.53
N GLY A 236 10.16 6.36 0.38
CA GLY A 236 10.36 7.53 1.24
C GLY A 236 10.88 7.21 2.65
N SER A 237 11.34 5.98 2.89
CA SER A 237 11.89 5.52 4.17
C SER A 237 13.33 5.01 3.95
N PRO A 238 14.35 5.89 4.04
CA PRO A 238 15.75 5.53 3.81
C PRO A 238 16.32 4.59 4.88
#